data_6854443e71bb9d0215a84ec2a89f3b97
#
_entry.id   6854443e71bb9d0215a84ec2a89f3b97
#
_cell.length_a   1.000
_cell.length_b   1.000
_cell.length_c   1.000
_cell.angle_alpha   90.00
_cell.angle_beta   90.00
_cell.angle_gamma   90.00
#
_symmetry.space_group_name_H-M   'P 1'
#
loop_
_entity.id
_entity.type
_entity.pdbx_description
1 polymer ?
#
loop_
_entity_poly.entity_id
_entity_poly.type
_entity_poly.pdbx_seq_one_letter_code
_entity_poly.pdbx_strand_id
1 'polypeptide(L)'
;MTLAADTRPATLPGLLTDLARVVRSHLPHPAAEEVSTGDALVRALCHDMRSPLAALESVLDRLDGDDDRRPELLELARAQAQHLASMLRTADATGGAPARRGARSLADVLQASVAASGLPGAQLTVRVGEDAADVVVGDARVQRILTNLLENAHRHGQGRPVRLGVDRRAEWVEFALTQPGVPADRVLGHLRRPTPPVDLSGLGLWSVQRQTRELGGRLAWRLGEGGDFTLVVRLPDR
;
A
#
# COMPACT_ATOMS: atom_id res chain seq x y z
N MET A 1 -16.22 52.78 51.72
CA MET A 1 -16.46 52.46 50.30
C MET A 1 -16.13 50.99 50.13
N THR A 2 -17.12 50.14 50.14
CA THR A 2 -17.00 48.66 50.19
C THR A 2 -17.16 48.12 48.82
N LEU A 3 -16.10 47.53 48.30
CA LEU A 3 -16.12 46.80 47.02
C LEU A 3 -16.72 45.41 47.28
N ALA A 4 -17.92 45.18 46.84
CA ALA A 4 -18.56 43.87 46.82
C ALA A 4 -18.02 43.09 45.64
N ALA A 5 -17.30 42.02 45.92
CA ALA A 5 -16.88 41.03 44.90
C ALA A 5 -18.13 40.19 44.53
N ASP A 6 -18.58 40.33 43.29
CA ASP A 6 -19.68 39.55 42.72
C ASP A 6 -19.12 38.14 42.36
N THR A 7 -19.18 37.22 43.34
CA THR A 7 -18.86 35.81 43.17
C THR A 7 -20.10 35.04 42.70
N ARG A 8 -20.36 35.04 41.39
CA ARG A 8 -21.34 34.11 40.81
C ARG A 8 -20.76 32.69 40.86
N PRO A 9 -21.51 31.68 41.28
CA PRO A 9 -21.04 30.31 41.26
C PRO A 9 -20.80 29.87 39.82
N ALA A 10 -19.56 29.45 39.53
CA ALA A 10 -19.19 28.90 38.22
C ALA A 10 -19.99 27.63 37.95
N THR A 11 -20.84 27.67 36.94
CA THR A 11 -21.57 26.48 36.48
C THR A 11 -20.63 25.54 35.74
N LEU A 12 -20.79 24.23 35.93
CA LEU A 12 -19.99 23.20 35.27
C LEU A 12 -19.76 23.41 33.74
N PRO A 13 -20.77 23.86 32.96
CA PRO A 13 -20.59 24.24 31.56
C PRO A 13 -19.66 25.44 31.35
N GLY A 14 -19.68 26.42 32.23
CA GLY A 14 -18.81 27.60 32.19
C GLY A 14 -17.34 27.23 32.42
N LEU A 15 -17.07 26.39 33.44
CA LEU A 15 -15.73 25.90 33.74
C LEU A 15 -15.15 25.07 32.59
N LEU A 16 -15.94 24.23 31.95
CA LEU A 16 -15.52 23.43 30.77
C LEU A 16 -15.20 24.32 29.54
N THR A 17 -15.97 25.38 29.35
CA THR A 17 -15.74 26.36 28.28
C THR A 17 -14.48 27.17 28.54
N ASP A 18 -14.23 27.59 29.77
CA ASP A 18 -13.00 28.32 30.12
C ASP A 18 -11.77 27.41 30.09
N LEU A 19 -11.89 26.18 30.55
CA LEU A 19 -10.81 25.18 30.41
C LEU A 19 -10.49 24.90 28.92
N ALA A 20 -11.51 24.76 28.09
CA ALA A 20 -11.32 24.58 26.64
C ALA A 20 -10.67 25.81 25.97
N ARG A 21 -10.96 27.04 26.47
CA ARG A 21 -10.32 28.26 25.98
C ARG A 21 -8.86 28.34 26.42
N VAL A 22 -8.55 28.03 27.68
CA VAL A 22 -7.18 28.01 28.22
C VAL A 22 -6.35 26.92 27.54
N VAL A 23 -6.89 25.73 27.37
CA VAL A 23 -6.19 24.65 26.61
C VAL A 23 -5.93 25.08 25.17
N ARG A 24 -6.90 25.75 24.51
CA ARG A 24 -6.74 26.23 23.14
C ARG A 24 -5.74 27.37 22.98
N SER A 25 -5.55 28.21 24.02
CA SER A 25 -4.59 29.31 24.02
C SER A 25 -3.15 28.87 24.33
N HIS A 26 -2.98 27.68 24.94
CA HIS A 26 -1.67 27.10 25.25
C HIS A 26 -1.24 26.03 24.26
N LEU A 27 -2.14 25.59 23.38
CA LEU A 27 -1.72 24.81 22.21
C LEU A 27 -0.99 25.78 21.26
N PRO A 28 0.26 25.48 20.86
CA PRO A 28 0.92 26.24 19.81
C PRO A 28 -0.05 26.28 18.63
N HIS A 29 -0.33 27.48 18.11
CA HIS A 29 -1.06 27.64 16.84
C HIS A 29 -0.33 26.72 15.85
N PRO A 30 -0.98 25.80 15.17
CA PRO A 30 -0.37 25.15 14.05
C PRO A 30 -0.14 26.28 13.04
N ALA A 31 1.10 26.78 12.95
CA ALA A 31 1.60 27.30 11.71
C ALA A 31 1.17 26.27 10.68
N ALA A 32 0.58 26.68 9.56
CA ALA A 32 0.02 25.80 8.54
C ALA A 32 0.99 24.62 8.32
N GLU A 33 0.84 23.57 9.12
CA GLU A 33 1.59 22.33 8.99
C GLU A 33 1.18 21.83 7.63
N GLU A 34 2.10 21.85 6.70
CA GLU A 34 2.03 21.05 5.50
C GLU A 34 1.65 19.65 6.00
N VAL A 35 0.40 19.28 5.79
CA VAL A 35 -0.14 17.97 6.19
C VAL A 35 0.83 16.95 5.63
N SER A 36 1.58 16.28 6.50
CA SER A 36 2.65 15.39 6.03
C SER A 36 2.03 14.41 5.07
N THR A 37 2.73 14.07 4.01
CA THR A 37 2.25 13.10 3.02
C THR A 37 1.79 11.80 3.71
N GLY A 38 2.39 11.49 4.88
CA GLY A 38 1.99 10.38 5.75
C GLY A 38 0.61 10.56 6.38
N ASP A 39 0.30 11.73 6.92
CA ASP A 39 -0.99 11.99 7.57
C ASP A 39 -2.15 12.04 6.58
N ALA A 40 -1.90 12.59 5.38
CA ALA A 40 -2.88 12.57 4.28
C ALA A 40 -3.18 11.14 3.85
N LEU A 41 -2.16 10.30 3.76
CA LEU A 41 -2.30 8.88 3.42
C LEU A 41 -3.07 8.11 4.49
N VAL A 42 -2.72 8.28 5.76
CA VAL A 42 -3.41 7.62 6.88
C VAL A 42 -4.89 8.01 6.90
N ARG A 43 -5.22 9.28 6.70
CA ARG A 43 -6.62 9.74 6.61
C ARG A 43 -7.36 9.11 5.43
N ALA A 44 -6.76 9.07 4.25
CA ALA A 44 -7.34 8.45 3.08
C ALA A 44 -7.57 6.94 3.32
N LEU A 45 -6.59 6.24 3.88
CA LEU A 45 -6.72 4.82 4.24
C LEU A 45 -7.84 4.57 5.25
N CYS A 46 -7.90 5.35 6.35
CA CYS A 46 -8.96 5.22 7.34
C CYS A 46 -10.34 5.49 6.75
N HIS A 47 -10.46 6.44 5.83
CA HIS A 47 -11.70 6.73 5.14
C HIS A 47 -12.14 5.53 4.27
N ASP A 48 -11.23 5.00 3.48
CA ASP A 48 -11.54 3.97 2.48
C ASP A 48 -11.66 2.57 3.09
N MET A 49 -11.07 2.33 4.28
CA MET A 49 -11.29 1.09 5.04
C MET A 49 -12.71 0.98 5.61
N ARG A 50 -13.44 2.08 5.79
CA ARG A 50 -14.80 2.05 6.35
C ARG A 50 -15.77 1.26 5.48
N SER A 51 -15.72 1.45 4.16
CA SER A 51 -16.64 0.76 3.25
C SER A 51 -16.45 -0.76 3.22
N PRO A 52 -15.23 -1.31 3.03
CA PRO A 52 -15.02 -2.75 3.07
C PRO A 52 -15.23 -3.36 4.48
N LEU A 53 -14.99 -2.60 5.56
CA LEU A 53 -15.33 -3.05 6.92
C LEU A 53 -16.84 -3.18 7.10
N ALA A 54 -17.61 -2.16 6.73
CA ALA A 54 -19.08 -2.21 6.79
C ALA A 54 -19.66 -3.32 5.91
N ALA A 55 -19.05 -3.56 4.73
CA ALA A 55 -19.44 -4.67 3.87
C ALA A 55 -19.15 -6.03 4.53
N LEU A 56 -17.98 -6.17 5.18
CA LEU A 56 -17.61 -7.38 5.91
C LEU A 56 -18.57 -7.65 7.09
N GLU A 57 -18.86 -6.63 7.90
CA GLU A 57 -19.83 -6.71 8.99
C GLU A 57 -21.20 -7.15 8.48
N SER A 58 -21.72 -6.51 7.41
CA SER A 58 -22.99 -6.90 6.80
C SER A 58 -23.03 -8.33 6.27
N VAL A 59 -21.89 -8.86 5.79
CA VAL A 59 -21.77 -10.26 5.35
C VAL A 59 -21.77 -11.20 6.54
N LEU A 60 -21.05 -10.86 7.60
CA LEU A 60 -21.01 -11.67 8.84
C LEU A 60 -22.38 -11.76 9.50
N ASP A 61 -23.11 -10.64 9.60
CA ASP A 61 -24.48 -10.61 10.14
C ASP A 61 -25.45 -11.52 9.36
N ARG A 62 -25.23 -11.69 8.05
CA ARG A 62 -26.06 -12.56 7.20
C ARG A 62 -25.68 -14.04 7.29
N LEU A 63 -24.44 -14.36 7.67
CA LEU A 63 -23.97 -15.73 7.79
C LEU A 63 -24.73 -16.53 8.86
N ASP A 64 -25.28 -15.84 9.87
CA ASP A 64 -26.04 -16.48 10.96
C ASP A 64 -27.48 -16.84 10.57
N GLY A 65 -27.98 -16.35 9.43
CA GLY A 65 -29.40 -16.48 9.04
C GLY A 65 -29.70 -17.17 7.71
N ASP A 66 -28.74 -17.41 6.83
CA ASP A 66 -28.98 -17.89 5.45
C ASP A 66 -27.99 -19.01 5.06
N ASP A 67 -28.38 -20.25 5.34
CA ASP A 67 -27.56 -21.44 5.05
C ASP A 67 -27.37 -21.68 3.54
N ASP A 68 -28.34 -21.35 2.72
CA ASP A 68 -28.30 -21.63 1.27
C ASP A 68 -27.31 -20.73 0.54
N ARG A 69 -27.07 -19.51 1.06
CA ARG A 69 -26.14 -18.53 0.48
C ARG A 69 -24.80 -18.45 1.20
N ARG A 70 -24.57 -19.30 2.18
CA ARG A 70 -23.34 -19.31 3.00
C ARG A 70 -22.05 -19.39 2.16
N PRO A 71 -21.94 -20.23 1.10
CA PRO A 71 -20.71 -20.26 0.29
C PRO A 71 -20.41 -18.92 -0.40
N GLU A 72 -21.46 -18.27 -0.97
CA GLU A 72 -21.33 -16.96 -1.63
C GLU A 72 -20.93 -15.86 -0.63
N LEU A 73 -21.53 -15.86 0.55
CA LEU A 73 -21.24 -14.93 1.63
C LEU A 73 -19.80 -15.09 2.14
N LEU A 74 -19.32 -16.34 2.27
CA LEU A 74 -17.93 -16.62 2.65
C LEU A 74 -16.93 -16.15 1.60
N GLU A 75 -17.22 -16.34 0.31
CA GLU A 75 -16.38 -15.81 -0.77
C GLU A 75 -16.33 -14.28 -0.75
N LEU A 76 -17.46 -13.62 -0.52
CA LEU A 76 -17.52 -12.16 -0.39
C LEU A 76 -16.75 -11.68 0.84
N ALA A 77 -16.89 -12.34 1.99
CA ALA A 77 -16.14 -12.04 3.20
C ALA A 77 -14.62 -12.17 2.99
N ARG A 78 -14.18 -13.25 2.32
CA ARG A 78 -12.78 -13.45 1.96
C ARG A 78 -12.25 -12.33 1.05
N ALA A 79 -13.04 -11.95 0.04
CA ALA A 79 -12.67 -10.87 -0.88
C ALA A 79 -12.50 -9.52 -0.13
N GLN A 80 -13.42 -9.19 0.80
CA GLN A 80 -13.33 -7.98 1.61
C GLN A 80 -12.14 -8.02 2.57
N ALA A 81 -11.89 -9.15 3.23
CA ALA A 81 -10.75 -9.33 4.12
C ALA A 81 -9.41 -9.21 3.38
N GLN A 82 -9.31 -9.80 2.18
CA GLN A 82 -8.13 -9.66 1.31
C GLN A 82 -7.92 -8.22 0.87
N HIS A 83 -8.99 -7.50 0.55
CA HIS A 83 -8.93 -6.09 0.20
C HIS A 83 -8.40 -5.23 1.35
N LEU A 84 -8.94 -5.41 2.57
CA LEU A 84 -8.46 -4.73 3.78
C LEU A 84 -6.98 -5.06 4.08
N ALA A 85 -6.59 -6.33 3.99
CA ALA A 85 -5.21 -6.74 4.20
C ALA A 85 -4.25 -6.08 3.20
N SER A 86 -4.67 -5.91 1.94
CA SER A 86 -3.89 -5.21 0.93
C SER A 86 -3.77 -3.71 1.22
N MET A 87 -4.85 -3.07 1.68
CA MET A 87 -4.82 -1.66 2.08
C MET A 87 -3.86 -1.44 3.24
N LEU A 88 -3.89 -2.30 4.27
CA LEU A 88 -2.97 -2.26 5.41
C LEU A 88 -1.52 -2.47 4.98
N ARG A 89 -1.24 -3.46 4.13
CA ARG A 89 0.12 -3.67 3.59
C ARG A 89 0.64 -2.44 2.84
N THR A 90 -0.24 -1.75 2.13
CA THR A 90 0.11 -0.53 1.42
C THR A 90 0.38 0.62 2.38
N ALA A 91 -0.40 0.73 3.46
CA ALA A 91 -0.17 1.70 4.54
C ALA A 91 1.20 1.48 5.21
N ASP A 92 1.49 0.25 5.57
CA ASP A 92 2.79 -0.14 6.13
C ASP A 92 3.94 0.18 5.16
N ALA A 93 3.70 0.03 3.87
CA ALA A 93 4.67 0.36 2.83
C ALA A 93 4.93 1.86 2.70
N THR A 94 3.99 2.71 3.09
CA THR A 94 4.08 4.16 2.94
C THR A 94 4.44 4.90 4.23
N GLY A 95 4.17 4.32 5.40
CA GLY A 95 4.31 4.97 6.72
C GLY A 95 5.45 4.46 7.59
N GLY A 96 6.10 3.37 7.26
CA GLY A 96 7.07 2.72 8.16
C GLY A 96 8.52 3.14 7.92
N ALA A 97 9.25 3.40 9.02
CA ALA A 97 10.70 3.42 9.01
C ALA A 97 11.26 2.12 8.40
N PRO A 98 12.40 2.15 7.71
CA PRO A 98 13.00 0.97 7.11
C PRO A 98 13.28 -0.07 8.20
N ALA A 99 12.46 -1.10 8.27
CA ALA A 99 12.78 -2.24 9.09
C ALA A 99 13.97 -2.95 8.42
N ARG A 100 15.18 -2.69 8.90
CA ARG A 100 16.34 -3.50 8.57
C ARG A 100 16.06 -4.91 9.09
N ARG A 101 15.52 -5.75 8.26
CA ARG A 101 15.53 -7.19 8.48
C ARG A 101 16.94 -7.66 8.10
N GLY A 102 17.42 -8.70 8.78
CA GLY A 102 18.70 -9.32 8.40
C GLY A 102 18.76 -9.62 6.91
N ALA A 103 19.96 -9.65 6.36
CA ALA A 103 20.21 -9.97 4.97
C ALA A 103 19.55 -11.31 4.58
N ARG A 104 18.80 -11.32 3.49
CA ARG A 104 18.10 -12.49 2.95
C ARG A 104 18.53 -12.73 1.51
N SER A 105 18.53 -13.97 1.07
CA SER A 105 18.73 -14.28 -0.34
C SER A 105 17.59 -13.68 -1.20
N LEU A 106 17.91 -13.26 -2.40
CA LEU A 106 16.88 -12.78 -3.34
C LEU A 106 15.81 -13.86 -3.60
N ALA A 107 16.20 -15.13 -3.63
CA ALA A 107 15.28 -16.26 -3.78
C ALA A 107 14.24 -16.31 -2.66
N ASP A 108 14.65 -16.14 -1.39
CA ASP A 108 13.73 -16.10 -0.24
C ASP A 108 12.77 -14.91 -0.31
N VAL A 109 13.27 -13.75 -0.76
CA VAL A 109 12.45 -12.54 -0.91
C VAL A 109 11.42 -12.74 -2.02
N LEU A 110 11.81 -13.32 -3.15
CA LEU A 110 10.91 -13.67 -4.25
C LEU A 110 9.84 -14.66 -3.80
N GLN A 111 10.22 -15.76 -3.16
CA GLN A 111 9.30 -16.76 -2.66
C GLN A 111 8.28 -16.16 -1.68
N ALA A 112 8.75 -15.36 -0.72
CA ALA A 112 7.87 -14.67 0.23
C ALA A 112 6.93 -13.67 -0.45
N SER A 113 7.40 -12.95 -1.48
CA SER A 113 6.58 -12.01 -2.24
C SER A 113 5.50 -12.71 -3.06
N VAL A 114 5.83 -13.83 -3.70
CA VAL A 114 4.87 -14.66 -4.44
C VAL A 114 3.80 -15.21 -3.50
N ALA A 115 4.21 -15.79 -2.36
CA ALA A 115 3.27 -16.32 -1.38
C ALA A 115 2.33 -15.23 -0.82
N ALA A 116 2.84 -14.02 -0.60
CA ALA A 116 2.05 -12.90 -0.09
C ALA A 116 1.11 -12.26 -1.12
N SER A 117 1.38 -12.41 -2.41
CA SER A 117 0.64 -11.72 -3.48
C SER A 117 -0.74 -12.33 -3.79
N GLY A 118 -0.96 -13.59 -3.39
CA GLY A 118 -2.17 -14.34 -3.73
C GLY A 118 -2.28 -14.73 -5.21
N LEU A 119 -1.25 -14.47 -6.03
CA LEU A 119 -1.22 -14.84 -7.44
C LEU A 119 -1.09 -16.37 -7.58
N PRO A 120 -2.01 -17.06 -8.29
CA PRO A 120 -1.92 -18.50 -8.48
C PRO A 120 -0.62 -18.90 -9.18
N GLY A 121 0.05 -19.93 -8.67
CA GLY A 121 1.31 -20.42 -9.25
C GLY A 121 1.21 -20.81 -10.72
N ALA A 122 0.05 -21.29 -11.16
CA ALA A 122 -0.20 -21.62 -12.58
C ALA A 122 -0.22 -20.39 -13.50
N GLN A 123 -0.41 -19.19 -12.97
CA GLN A 123 -0.41 -17.93 -13.72
C GLN A 123 0.95 -17.23 -13.71
N LEU A 124 1.88 -17.63 -12.85
CA LEU A 124 3.16 -16.96 -12.66
C LEU A 124 4.33 -17.80 -13.17
N THR A 125 5.13 -17.21 -14.05
CA THR A 125 6.45 -17.74 -14.42
C THR A 125 7.51 -16.81 -13.87
N VAL A 126 8.41 -17.34 -13.03
CA VAL A 126 9.56 -16.60 -12.50
C VAL A 126 10.84 -17.10 -13.16
N ARG A 127 11.65 -16.19 -13.67
CA ARG A 127 12.99 -16.48 -14.21
C ARG A 127 14.00 -15.62 -13.49
N VAL A 128 14.99 -16.25 -12.89
CA VAL A 128 16.11 -15.59 -12.22
C VAL A 128 17.37 -15.89 -13.04
N GLY A 129 18.05 -14.83 -13.48
CA GLY A 129 19.33 -14.94 -14.16
C GLY A 129 20.40 -15.50 -13.21
N GLU A 130 21.38 -16.18 -13.76
CA GLU A 130 22.46 -16.81 -12.98
C GLU A 130 23.19 -15.79 -12.10
N ASP A 131 23.50 -14.60 -12.63
CA ASP A 131 24.17 -13.52 -11.91
C ASP A 131 23.30 -12.89 -10.80
N ALA A 132 21.98 -13.11 -10.81
CA ALA A 132 21.06 -12.60 -9.83
C ALA A 132 20.81 -13.56 -8.66
N ALA A 133 21.19 -14.82 -8.78
CA ALA A 133 20.93 -15.86 -7.78
C ALA A 133 21.60 -15.56 -6.43
N ASP A 134 22.80 -14.97 -6.46
CA ASP A 134 23.61 -14.68 -5.27
C ASP A 134 23.34 -13.30 -4.65
N VAL A 135 22.37 -12.56 -5.18
CA VAL A 135 22.04 -11.23 -4.65
C VAL A 135 21.44 -11.34 -3.26
N VAL A 136 21.98 -10.52 -2.35
CA VAL A 136 21.52 -10.42 -0.96
C VAL A 136 20.69 -9.14 -0.78
N VAL A 137 19.49 -9.29 -0.25
CA VAL A 137 18.55 -8.20 -0.01
C VAL A 137 18.53 -7.85 1.47
N GLY A 138 19.02 -6.66 1.82
CA GLY A 138 19.03 -6.14 3.19
C GLY A 138 17.84 -5.25 3.55
N ASP A 139 17.07 -4.80 2.57
CA ASP A 139 15.97 -3.86 2.78
C ASP A 139 14.60 -4.50 2.54
N ALA A 140 13.73 -4.46 3.56
CA ALA A 140 12.38 -5.03 3.50
C ALA A 140 11.48 -4.36 2.43
N ARG A 141 11.82 -3.16 1.97
CA ARG A 141 11.08 -2.47 0.90
C ARG A 141 11.15 -3.20 -0.43
N VAL A 142 12.22 -3.96 -0.70
CA VAL A 142 12.32 -4.79 -1.91
C VAL A 142 11.21 -5.83 -1.96
N GLN A 143 10.97 -6.54 -0.84
CA GLN A 143 9.86 -7.49 -0.76
C GLN A 143 8.50 -6.81 -0.97
N ARG A 144 8.30 -5.61 -0.39
CA ARG A 144 7.05 -4.84 -0.54
C ARG A 144 6.82 -4.39 -1.99
N ILE A 145 7.88 -3.92 -2.67
CA ILE A 145 7.82 -3.57 -4.09
C ILE A 145 7.34 -4.78 -4.91
N LEU A 146 7.96 -5.93 -4.71
CA LEU A 146 7.61 -7.16 -5.43
C LEU A 146 6.20 -7.64 -5.13
N THR A 147 5.79 -7.65 -3.85
CA THR A 147 4.42 -8.02 -3.44
C THR A 147 3.40 -7.09 -4.10
N ASN A 148 3.60 -5.77 -4.05
CA ASN A 148 2.69 -4.79 -4.68
C ASN A 148 2.60 -4.96 -6.20
N LEU A 149 3.71 -5.28 -6.87
CA LEU A 149 3.71 -5.55 -8.31
C LEU A 149 2.89 -6.80 -8.66
N LEU A 150 3.12 -7.90 -7.92
CA LEU A 150 2.43 -9.17 -8.15
C LEU A 150 0.95 -9.08 -7.78
N GLU A 151 0.57 -8.40 -6.68
CA GLU A 151 -0.82 -8.14 -6.32
C GLU A 151 -1.55 -7.30 -7.38
N ASN A 152 -0.88 -6.28 -7.94
CA ASN A 152 -1.45 -5.52 -9.05
C ASN A 152 -1.69 -6.39 -10.28
N ALA A 153 -0.74 -7.25 -10.62
CA ALA A 153 -0.89 -8.18 -11.72
C ALA A 153 -2.02 -9.17 -11.48
N HIS A 154 -2.19 -9.66 -10.26
CA HIS A 154 -3.30 -10.53 -9.89
C HIS A 154 -4.66 -9.83 -9.99
N ARG A 155 -4.81 -8.64 -9.39
CA ARG A 155 -6.09 -7.92 -9.35
C ARG A 155 -6.55 -7.39 -10.69
N HIS A 156 -5.62 -6.91 -11.51
CA HIS A 156 -5.95 -6.22 -12.75
C HIS A 156 -5.65 -7.05 -13.99
N GLY A 157 -5.03 -8.21 -13.82
CA GLY A 157 -4.59 -9.07 -14.91
C GLY A 157 -5.66 -9.99 -15.50
N GLN A 158 -6.86 -10.03 -14.91
CA GLN A 158 -7.99 -10.84 -15.41
C GLN A 158 -7.63 -12.33 -15.63
N GLY A 159 -6.80 -12.91 -14.74
CA GLY A 159 -6.37 -14.30 -14.87
C GLY A 159 -5.32 -14.56 -15.95
N ARG A 160 -4.79 -13.54 -16.60
CA ARG A 160 -3.77 -13.68 -17.67
C ARG A 160 -2.42 -14.06 -17.08
N PRO A 161 -1.57 -14.75 -17.85
CA PRO A 161 -0.25 -15.17 -17.39
C PRO A 161 0.64 -13.97 -17.09
N VAL A 162 1.42 -14.09 -16.02
CA VAL A 162 2.38 -13.09 -15.55
C VAL A 162 3.78 -13.67 -15.64
N ARG A 163 4.73 -12.92 -16.17
CA ARG A 163 6.14 -13.30 -16.20
C ARG A 163 6.95 -12.30 -15.39
N LEU A 164 7.69 -12.80 -14.41
CA LEU A 164 8.65 -12.02 -13.62
C LEU A 164 10.07 -12.46 -13.99
N GLY A 165 10.81 -11.59 -14.66
CA GLY A 165 12.23 -11.76 -14.91
C GLY A 165 13.04 -11.00 -13.86
N VAL A 166 14.12 -11.61 -13.36
CA VAL A 166 15.07 -10.96 -12.45
C VAL A 166 16.48 -11.17 -12.98
N ASP A 167 17.14 -10.07 -13.30
CA ASP A 167 18.50 -10.06 -13.82
C ASP A 167 19.39 -9.10 -13.02
N ARG A 168 20.65 -9.46 -12.85
CA ARG A 168 21.68 -8.56 -12.35
C ARG A 168 22.49 -8.02 -13.51
N ARG A 169 22.64 -6.70 -13.58
CA ARG A 169 23.42 -6.03 -14.63
C ARG A 169 24.28 -4.94 -14.03
N ALA A 170 25.59 -5.17 -14.02
CA ALA A 170 26.55 -4.29 -13.38
C ALA A 170 26.16 -4.05 -11.91
N GLU A 171 25.85 -2.79 -11.54
CA GLU A 171 25.49 -2.39 -10.17
C GLU A 171 23.97 -2.37 -9.92
N TRP A 172 23.19 -3.03 -10.77
CA TRP A 172 21.72 -2.99 -10.71
C TRP A 172 21.11 -4.38 -10.69
N VAL A 173 20.10 -4.55 -9.86
CA VAL A 173 19.16 -5.67 -9.95
C VAL A 173 17.91 -5.18 -10.66
N GLU A 174 17.55 -5.80 -11.77
CA GLU A 174 16.39 -5.47 -12.60
C GLU A 174 15.29 -6.51 -12.37
N PHE A 175 14.10 -6.02 -12.00
CA PHE A 175 12.87 -6.81 -11.89
C PHE A 175 11.94 -6.41 -13.03
N ALA A 176 11.68 -7.30 -13.96
CA ALA A 176 10.84 -7.06 -15.13
C ALA A 176 9.54 -7.86 -15.03
N LEU A 177 8.43 -7.20 -14.72
CA LEU A 177 7.12 -7.82 -14.67
C LEU A 177 6.39 -7.60 -15.99
N THR A 178 6.14 -8.68 -16.72
CA THR A 178 5.46 -8.66 -18.02
C THR A 178 4.09 -9.28 -17.93
N GLN A 179 3.08 -8.60 -18.46
CA GLN A 179 1.71 -9.06 -18.51
C GLN A 179 1.04 -8.64 -19.84
N PRO A 180 0.39 -9.56 -20.57
CA PRO A 180 -0.32 -9.25 -21.80
C PRO A 180 -1.60 -8.46 -21.55
N GLY A 181 -1.95 -7.56 -22.49
CA GLY A 181 -3.22 -6.86 -22.53
C GLY A 181 -3.46 -5.89 -21.38
N VAL A 182 -2.41 -5.43 -20.71
CA VAL A 182 -2.49 -4.36 -19.71
C VAL A 182 -2.53 -3.00 -20.44
N PRO A 183 -3.52 -2.13 -20.18
CA PRO A 183 -3.59 -0.81 -20.78
C PRO A 183 -2.46 0.07 -20.22
N ALA A 184 -1.42 0.28 -21.03
CA ALA A 184 -0.22 1.04 -20.65
C ALA A 184 -0.56 2.43 -20.12
N ASP A 185 -1.46 3.15 -20.77
CA ASP A 185 -1.85 4.52 -20.38
C ASP A 185 -2.41 4.59 -18.96
N ARG A 186 -3.19 3.57 -18.55
CA ARG A 186 -3.74 3.48 -17.20
C ARG A 186 -2.63 3.31 -16.18
N VAL A 187 -1.69 2.40 -16.42
CA VAL A 187 -0.55 2.16 -15.52
C VAL A 187 0.32 3.40 -15.42
N LEU A 188 0.65 4.01 -16.57
CA LEU A 188 1.47 5.22 -16.62
C LEU A 188 0.79 6.42 -15.96
N GLY A 189 -0.53 6.53 -16.07
CA GLY A 189 -1.32 7.54 -15.37
C GLY A 189 -1.14 7.45 -13.85
N HIS A 190 -1.12 6.24 -13.29
CA HIS A 190 -0.88 6.03 -11.85
C HIS A 190 0.58 6.31 -11.46
N LEU A 191 1.55 5.91 -12.27
CA LEU A 191 2.97 6.13 -12.01
C LEU A 191 3.40 7.61 -12.09
N ARG A 192 2.68 8.44 -12.85
CA ARG A 192 3.00 9.88 -13.00
C ARG A 192 2.46 10.76 -11.87
N ARG A 193 1.62 10.23 -10.99
CA ARG A 193 1.02 11.02 -9.90
C ARG A 193 2.07 11.40 -8.85
N PRO A 194 2.25 12.70 -8.54
CA PRO A 194 3.23 13.13 -7.53
C PRO A 194 2.75 12.85 -6.10
N THR A 195 1.44 12.81 -5.90
CA THR A 195 0.78 12.59 -4.59
C THR A 195 0.06 11.25 -4.57
N PRO A 196 -0.14 10.64 -3.38
CA PRO A 196 -0.92 9.43 -3.26
C PRO A 196 -2.34 9.65 -3.80
N PRO A 197 -2.90 8.67 -4.53
CA PRO A 197 -4.27 8.79 -5.02
C PRO A 197 -5.26 8.80 -3.84
N VAL A 198 -6.23 9.71 -3.90
CA VAL A 198 -7.25 9.89 -2.85
C VAL A 198 -8.22 8.70 -2.81
N ASP A 199 -8.42 8.06 -3.95
CA ASP A 199 -9.37 6.96 -4.18
C ASP A 199 -8.73 5.55 -4.04
N LEU A 200 -7.53 5.45 -3.46
CA LEU A 200 -6.70 4.25 -3.37
C LEU A 200 -6.43 3.51 -4.70
N SER A 201 -7.09 3.91 -5.78
CA SER A 201 -6.87 3.34 -7.11
C SER A 201 -5.45 3.65 -7.58
N GLY A 202 -4.64 2.60 -7.74
CA GLY A 202 -3.23 2.74 -8.12
C GLY A 202 -2.27 3.06 -6.96
N LEU A 203 -2.74 3.00 -5.69
CA LEU A 203 -1.88 3.22 -4.51
C LEU A 203 -0.71 2.23 -4.47
N GLY A 204 -0.92 0.97 -4.87
CA GLY A 204 0.14 -0.02 -4.98
C GLY A 204 1.27 0.41 -5.94
N LEU A 205 0.92 0.91 -7.14
CA LEU A 205 1.90 1.41 -8.11
C LEU A 205 2.58 2.70 -7.65
N TRP A 206 1.83 3.60 -7.01
CA TRP A 206 2.41 4.79 -6.40
C TRP A 206 3.41 4.43 -5.30
N SER A 207 3.08 3.46 -4.44
CA SER A 207 3.97 2.93 -3.41
C SER A 207 5.25 2.31 -4.02
N VAL A 208 5.11 1.52 -5.09
CA VAL A 208 6.26 0.97 -5.84
C VAL A 208 7.17 2.09 -6.34
N GLN A 209 6.60 3.13 -6.96
CA GLN A 209 7.38 4.25 -7.46
C GLN A 209 8.12 4.98 -6.34
N ARG A 210 7.44 5.28 -5.23
CA ARG A 210 8.02 5.99 -4.09
C ARG A 210 9.16 5.17 -3.48
N GLN A 211 8.91 3.90 -3.12
CA GLN A 211 9.92 3.04 -2.50
C GLN A 211 11.12 2.80 -3.42
N THR A 212 10.88 2.64 -4.72
CA THR A 212 11.96 2.51 -5.71
C THR A 212 12.86 3.75 -5.68
N ARG A 213 12.29 4.96 -5.66
CA ARG A 213 13.07 6.21 -5.56
C ARG A 213 13.84 6.34 -4.24
N GLU A 214 13.20 6.00 -3.12
CA GLU A 214 13.82 6.04 -1.78
C GLU A 214 15.00 5.07 -1.67
N LEU A 215 14.99 3.97 -2.42
CA LEU A 215 16.10 3.04 -2.55
C LEU A 215 17.18 3.51 -3.56
N GLY A 216 17.01 4.66 -4.19
CA GLY A 216 17.89 5.14 -5.25
C GLY A 216 17.70 4.43 -6.59
N GLY A 217 16.59 3.71 -6.72
CA GLY A 217 16.26 2.95 -7.92
C GLY A 217 15.53 3.77 -8.99
N ARG A 218 15.18 3.09 -10.08
CA ARG A 218 14.49 3.66 -11.23
C ARG A 218 13.37 2.75 -11.71
N LEU A 219 12.28 3.37 -12.19
CA LEU A 219 11.19 2.69 -12.89
C LEU A 219 11.30 2.99 -14.39
N ALA A 220 11.12 1.94 -15.19
CA ALA A 220 11.00 2.02 -16.64
C ALA A 220 9.85 1.11 -17.09
N TRP A 221 9.47 1.21 -18.35
CA TRP A 221 8.47 0.36 -18.95
C TRP A 221 8.80 0.09 -20.42
N ARG A 222 8.28 -1.01 -20.94
CA ARG A 222 8.42 -1.42 -22.32
C ARG A 222 7.09 -1.96 -22.83
N LEU A 223 6.81 -1.74 -24.12
CA LEU A 223 5.72 -2.40 -24.84
C LEU A 223 6.36 -3.40 -25.80
N GLY A 224 5.95 -4.67 -25.69
CA GLY A 224 6.36 -5.70 -26.61
C GLY A 224 5.56 -5.66 -27.93
N GLU A 225 6.07 -6.31 -28.98
CA GLU A 225 5.43 -6.38 -30.31
C GLU A 225 4.02 -6.99 -30.27
N GLY A 226 3.72 -7.87 -29.30
CA GLY A 226 2.40 -8.48 -29.06
C GLY A 226 1.47 -7.66 -28.16
N GLY A 227 1.82 -6.41 -27.83
CA GLY A 227 1.04 -5.59 -26.88
C GLY A 227 1.27 -5.95 -25.41
N ASP A 228 2.27 -6.76 -25.11
CA ASP A 228 2.68 -7.09 -23.75
C ASP A 228 3.26 -5.85 -23.06
N PHE A 229 2.69 -5.49 -21.92
CA PHE A 229 3.24 -4.43 -21.09
C PHE A 229 4.26 -5.01 -20.10
N THR A 230 5.46 -4.44 -20.06
CA THR A 230 6.50 -4.80 -19.09
C THR A 230 6.83 -3.58 -18.23
N LEU A 231 6.61 -3.71 -16.92
CA LEU A 231 7.09 -2.74 -15.93
C LEU A 231 8.45 -3.22 -15.39
N VAL A 232 9.42 -2.33 -15.40
CA VAL A 232 10.80 -2.63 -14.99
C VAL A 232 11.17 -1.79 -13.79
N VAL A 233 11.51 -2.44 -12.69
CA VAL A 233 12.10 -1.83 -11.48
C VAL A 233 13.59 -2.14 -11.48
N ARG A 234 14.41 -1.10 -11.35
CA ARG A 234 15.87 -1.23 -11.18
C ARG A 234 16.26 -0.73 -9.81
N LEU A 235 16.90 -1.57 -9.04
CA LEU A 235 17.41 -1.21 -7.71
C LEU A 235 18.93 -1.34 -7.69
N PRO A 236 19.66 -0.45 -6.99
CA PRO A 236 21.09 -0.61 -6.80
C PRO A 236 21.39 -1.93 -6.09
N ASP A 237 22.38 -2.66 -6.55
CA ASP A 237 22.94 -3.83 -5.89
C ASP A 237 23.89 -3.35 -4.78
N ARG A 238 23.45 -3.43 -3.50
CA ARG A 238 24.19 -2.92 -2.34
C ARG A 238 24.26 -3.97 -1.25
#